data_b86dc08575c6067a38e70f7bc71c8a16
#
_entry.id   b86dc08575c6067a38e70f7bc71c8a16
#
_cell.length_a   1.000
_cell.length_b   1.000
_cell.length_c   1.000
_cell.angle_alpha   90.00
_cell.angle_beta   90.00
_cell.angle_gamma   90.00
#
_symmetry.space_group_name_H-M   'P 1'
#
loop_
_entity.id
_entity.type
_entity.pdbx_description
1 polymer ?
#
loop_
_entity_poly.entity_id
_entity_poly.type
_entity_poly.pdbx_seq_one_letter_code
_entity_poly.pdbx_strand_id
1 'polypeptide(L)'
;MITKYIKLIAINIVIFFSFQSTFADTLIYPKKKPILSPEILEKKILKNILIPPKKPFQIEKKEIAKIKKNTKKEKITKIDGIIIPKNKPLVVRKQSSRTKKVSKYYSDRDYTYAKQAIKFMEKSNWKDATKIAKKARAKSIYDFIKWKHLLTTGNRASFYEYKEFLQKNKNYPRIKRIKYLAEHKLSNQILSPKEIVNWFGNEKPLSGYGTMILGESLVLLGEKKRGIS
;
A
#
# COMPACT_ATOMS: atom_id res chain seq x y z
N MET A 1 54.40 27.90 33.67
CA MET A 1 53.66 26.72 33.16
C MET A 1 52.32 27.09 32.54
N ILE A 2 51.54 27.97 33.08
CA ILE A 2 50.19 28.38 32.63
C ILE A 2 50.17 28.93 31.20
N THR A 3 51.19 29.73 30.80
CA THR A 3 51.25 30.32 29.45
C THR A 3 51.39 29.31 28.29
N LYS A 4 51.98 28.13 28.54
CA LYS A 4 52.07 27.07 27.53
C LYS A 4 50.71 26.39 27.27
N TYR A 5 49.90 26.24 28.31
CA TYR A 5 48.54 25.64 28.15
C TYR A 5 47.57 26.58 27.45
N ILE A 6 47.68 27.89 27.68
CA ILE A 6 46.84 28.90 26.99
C ILE A 6 47.12 28.91 25.49
N LYS A 7 48.39 28.80 25.06
CA LYS A 7 48.76 28.70 23.65
C LYS A 7 48.26 27.41 23.01
N LEU A 8 48.28 26.29 23.73
CA LEU A 8 47.79 25.00 23.22
C LEU A 8 46.27 25.00 23.07
N ILE A 9 45.50 25.61 23.97
CA ILE A 9 44.08 25.78 23.91
C ILE A 9 43.69 26.72 22.75
N ALA A 10 44.42 27.80 22.54
CA ALA A 10 44.17 28.73 21.44
C ALA A 10 44.36 28.08 20.06
N ILE A 11 45.41 27.23 19.93
CA ILE A 11 45.67 26.49 18.68
C ILE A 11 44.55 25.46 18.39
N ASN A 12 44.03 24.77 19.40
CA ASN A 12 42.94 23.85 19.22
C ASN A 12 41.61 24.55 18.85
N ILE A 13 41.35 25.73 19.39
CA ILE A 13 40.17 26.53 19.04
C ILE A 13 40.23 27.00 17.57
N VAL A 14 41.41 27.42 17.10
CA VAL A 14 41.61 27.85 15.71
C VAL A 14 41.45 26.68 14.76
N ILE A 15 41.93 25.48 15.10
CA ILE A 15 41.76 24.27 14.28
C ILE A 15 40.28 23.83 14.23
N PHE A 16 39.55 23.98 15.34
CA PHE A 16 38.12 23.64 15.40
C PHE A 16 37.26 24.59 14.56
N PHE A 17 37.63 25.88 14.50
CA PHE A 17 36.90 26.86 13.66
C PHE A 17 37.23 26.77 12.17
N SER A 18 38.41 26.27 11.78
CA SER A 18 38.77 26.10 10.37
C SER A 18 38.07 24.89 9.68
N PHE A 19 37.44 24.01 10.44
CA PHE A 19 36.77 22.81 9.87
C PHE A 19 35.28 23.03 9.57
N GLN A 20 34.75 24.24 9.76
CA GLN A 20 33.33 24.54 9.54
C GLN A 20 32.97 25.17 8.19
N SER A 21 33.82 25.14 7.23
CA SER A 21 33.49 25.77 5.94
C SER A 21 33.87 24.90 4.75
N THR A 22 33.10 23.88 4.45
CA THR A 22 32.85 23.40 3.07
C THR A 22 31.79 22.29 3.06
N PHE A 23 30.59 22.55 3.54
CA PHE A 23 29.43 21.91 2.99
C PHE A 23 28.74 22.93 2.08
N ALA A 24 29.21 23.01 0.85
CA ALA A 24 28.41 23.60 -0.21
C ALA A 24 27.20 22.69 -0.41
N ASP A 25 26.08 23.09 0.17
CA ASP A 25 24.77 22.54 -0.13
C ASP A 25 24.47 22.72 -1.61
N THR A 26 24.89 21.78 -2.43
CA THR A 26 24.28 21.59 -3.75
C THR A 26 22.92 20.93 -3.51
N LEU A 27 22.00 21.69 -2.94
CA LEU A 27 20.59 21.37 -2.95
C LEU A 27 20.14 21.38 -4.40
N ILE A 28 20.13 20.20 -5.03
CA ILE A 28 19.52 19.99 -6.34
C ILE A 28 18.01 20.11 -6.13
N TYR A 29 17.50 21.35 -6.22
CA TYR A 29 16.06 21.56 -6.28
C TYR A 29 15.55 20.95 -7.58
N PRO A 30 14.56 20.06 -7.54
CA PRO A 30 13.91 19.59 -8.76
C PRO A 30 13.30 20.80 -9.46
N LYS A 31 13.77 21.09 -10.68
CA LYS A 31 13.19 22.15 -11.51
C LYS A 31 11.69 21.88 -11.66
N LYS A 32 10.85 22.84 -11.24
CA LYS A 32 9.41 22.77 -11.48
C LYS A 32 9.19 22.53 -12.96
N LYS A 33 8.40 21.51 -13.31
CA LYS A 33 8.00 21.30 -14.70
C LYS A 33 7.35 22.58 -15.22
N PRO A 34 7.66 23.02 -16.43
CA PRO A 34 7.03 24.20 -17.02
C PRO A 34 5.52 23.98 -17.03
N ILE A 35 4.78 24.91 -16.45
CA ILE A 35 3.31 24.91 -16.50
C ILE A 35 2.99 25.27 -17.95
N LEU A 36 2.51 24.31 -18.75
CA LEU A 36 1.98 24.57 -20.06
C LEU A 36 0.79 25.52 -19.89
N SER A 37 0.81 26.65 -20.61
CA SER A 37 -0.32 27.56 -20.64
C SER A 37 -1.59 26.83 -21.10
N PRO A 38 -2.77 27.20 -20.57
CA PRO A 38 -4.05 26.54 -20.91
C PRO A 38 -4.31 26.44 -22.41
N GLU A 39 -3.90 27.42 -23.20
CA GLU A 39 -4.06 27.45 -24.66
C GLU A 39 -3.31 26.33 -25.39
N ILE A 40 -2.14 25.90 -24.89
CA ILE A 40 -1.36 24.81 -25.52
C ILE A 40 -1.96 23.45 -25.17
N LEU A 41 -2.58 23.33 -24.00
CA LEU A 41 -3.28 22.11 -23.58
C LEU A 41 -4.55 21.88 -24.42
N GLU A 42 -5.33 22.91 -24.70
CA GLU A 42 -6.54 22.77 -25.52
C GLU A 42 -6.24 22.36 -26.97
N LYS A 43 -5.22 22.94 -27.59
CA LYS A 43 -4.83 22.56 -28.97
C LYS A 43 -4.26 21.15 -29.12
N LYS A 44 -3.65 20.59 -28.06
CA LYS A 44 -3.10 19.23 -28.08
C LYS A 44 -4.14 18.17 -27.73
N ILE A 45 -5.16 18.51 -26.94
CA ILE A 45 -6.25 17.62 -26.54
C ILE A 45 -7.25 17.41 -27.68
N LEU A 46 -7.48 18.45 -28.51
CA LEU A 46 -8.47 18.38 -29.60
C LEU A 46 -8.07 17.51 -30.78
N LYS A 47 -6.80 17.08 -30.92
CA LYS A 47 -6.35 16.30 -32.09
C LYS A 47 -6.45 14.77 -31.94
N ASN A 48 -6.62 14.21 -30.74
CA ASN A 48 -6.55 12.76 -30.51
C ASN A 48 -7.58 12.18 -29.54
N ILE A 49 -8.68 12.85 -29.24
CA ILE A 49 -9.73 12.26 -28.39
C ILE A 49 -10.85 11.76 -29.30
N LEU A 50 -10.91 10.46 -29.51
CA LEU A 50 -12.14 9.77 -29.91
C LEU A 50 -13.16 9.97 -28.78
N ILE A 51 -14.04 10.97 -28.93
CA ILE A 51 -15.13 11.23 -28.02
C ILE A 51 -16.12 10.05 -28.16
N PRO A 52 -16.30 9.20 -27.13
CA PRO A 52 -17.30 8.16 -27.19
C PRO A 52 -18.68 8.80 -27.35
N PRO A 53 -19.61 8.20 -28.14
CA PRO A 53 -20.95 8.73 -28.30
C PRO A 53 -21.61 8.93 -26.94
N LYS A 54 -22.28 10.07 -26.75
CA LYS A 54 -22.99 10.40 -25.51
C LYS A 54 -23.92 9.26 -25.15
N LYS A 55 -23.82 8.76 -23.92
CA LYS A 55 -24.78 7.78 -23.41
C LYS A 55 -26.22 8.32 -23.54
N PRO A 56 -27.20 7.49 -23.90
CA PRO A 56 -28.58 7.93 -23.97
C PRO A 56 -29.01 8.53 -22.64
N PHE A 57 -29.74 9.63 -22.76
CA PHE A 57 -30.27 10.50 -21.74
C PHE A 57 -30.76 9.76 -20.50
N GLN A 58 -30.18 10.01 -19.33
CA GLN A 58 -30.75 9.57 -18.06
C GLN A 58 -31.85 10.57 -17.68
N ILE A 59 -33.09 10.13 -17.77
CA ILE A 59 -34.24 10.88 -17.27
C ILE A 59 -34.06 11.07 -15.77
N GLU A 60 -33.95 12.32 -15.34
CA GLU A 60 -33.80 12.66 -13.94
C GLU A 60 -34.98 12.12 -13.11
N LYS A 61 -34.67 11.48 -11.98
CA LYS A 61 -35.64 10.86 -11.06
C LYS A 61 -36.74 11.80 -10.55
N LYS A 62 -36.62 13.11 -10.76
CA LYS A 62 -37.61 14.12 -10.34
C LYS A 62 -38.86 14.18 -11.19
N GLU A 63 -38.80 13.81 -12.48
CA GLU A 63 -39.98 13.85 -13.34
C GLU A 63 -40.88 12.62 -13.17
N ILE A 64 -40.32 11.46 -12.81
CA ILE A 64 -41.08 10.23 -12.60
C ILE A 64 -42.03 10.32 -11.38
N ALA A 65 -41.71 11.14 -10.40
CA ALA A 65 -42.55 11.33 -9.21
C ALA A 65 -43.81 12.17 -9.48
N LYS A 66 -43.82 13.03 -10.52
CA LYS A 66 -44.96 13.85 -10.89
C LYS A 66 -45.98 13.10 -11.76
N ILE A 67 -45.56 12.12 -12.51
CA ILE A 67 -46.44 11.33 -13.41
C ILE A 67 -47.31 10.29 -12.66
N LYS A 68 -46.91 9.94 -11.41
CA LYS A 68 -47.67 8.92 -10.63
C LYS A 68 -48.91 9.44 -9.90
N LYS A 69 -49.22 10.74 -9.93
CA LYS A 69 -50.36 11.31 -9.19
C LYS A 69 -51.61 11.60 -10.04
N ASN A 70 -51.57 11.42 -11.38
CA ASN A 70 -52.69 11.82 -12.26
C ASN A 70 -53.32 10.69 -13.06
N THR A 71 -53.18 9.44 -12.67
CA THR A 71 -54.02 8.39 -13.26
C THR A 71 -55.33 8.25 -12.49
N LYS A 72 -56.20 9.24 -12.65
CA LYS A 72 -57.60 9.11 -12.37
C LYS A 72 -58.20 8.13 -13.39
N LYS A 73 -59.00 7.15 -12.92
CA LYS A 73 -59.72 6.15 -13.67
C LYS A 73 -60.51 6.78 -14.82
N GLU A 74 -60.05 6.64 -16.04
CA GLU A 74 -60.88 6.87 -17.21
C GLU A 74 -61.71 5.62 -17.51
N LYS A 75 -63.04 5.80 -17.49
CA LYS A 75 -64.02 4.81 -17.95
C LYS A 75 -63.78 4.50 -19.43
N ILE A 76 -63.63 3.26 -19.74
CA ILE A 76 -63.51 2.76 -21.10
C ILE A 76 -64.84 2.91 -21.80
N THR A 77 -64.94 3.85 -22.71
CA THR A 77 -66.03 3.92 -23.69
C THR A 77 -65.79 2.89 -24.77
N LYS A 78 -66.71 1.93 -24.91
CA LYS A 78 -66.70 0.96 -26.00
C LYS A 78 -66.98 1.70 -27.30
N ILE A 79 -66.04 1.69 -28.21
CA ILE A 79 -66.24 2.03 -29.62
C ILE A 79 -66.41 0.72 -30.35
N ASP A 80 -67.55 0.56 -31.10
CA ASP A 80 -67.93 -0.67 -31.76
C ASP A 80 -66.81 -1.19 -32.67
N GLY A 81 -66.51 -2.48 -32.48
CA GLY A 81 -65.83 -3.32 -33.48
C GLY A 81 -64.29 -3.36 -33.42
N ILE A 82 -63.61 -2.58 -32.67
CA ILE A 82 -62.16 -2.59 -32.60
C ILE A 82 -61.68 -3.22 -31.27
N ILE A 83 -61.09 -4.41 -31.35
CA ILE A 83 -60.49 -5.08 -30.22
C ILE A 83 -59.15 -4.38 -29.94
N ILE A 84 -59.14 -3.41 -28.98
CA ILE A 84 -57.92 -2.80 -28.51
C ILE A 84 -57.18 -3.81 -27.61
N PRO A 85 -55.96 -4.27 -27.98
CA PRO A 85 -55.24 -5.19 -27.13
C PRO A 85 -54.96 -4.51 -25.76
N LYS A 86 -55.44 -5.15 -24.68
CA LYS A 86 -55.12 -4.69 -23.32
C LYS A 86 -53.61 -4.69 -23.17
N ASN A 87 -53.05 -3.52 -22.80
CA ASN A 87 -51.66 -3.41 -22.44
C ASN A 87 -51.30 -4.52 -21.43
N LYS A 88 -50.33 -5.36 -21.78
CA LYS A 88 -49.84 -6.37 -20.85
C LYS A 88 -49.52 -5.68 -19.50
N PRO A 89 -50.03 -6.21 -18.35
CA PRO A 89 -49.72 -5.63 -17.08
C PRO A 89 -48.18 -5.60 -16.97
N LEU A 90 -47.64 -4.44 -16.65
CA LEU A 90 -46.22 -4.29 -16.32
C LEU A 90 -45.93 -5.24 -15.16
N VAL A 91 -45.48 -6.44 -15.48
CA VAL A 91 -44.90 -7.33 -14.46
C VAL A 91 -43.63 -6.70 -14.02
N VAL A 92 -43.74 -5.81 -13.02
CA VAL A 92 -42.57 -5.40 -12.22
C VAL A 92 -42.12 -6.71 -11.57
N ARG A 93 -41.22 -7.42 -12.23
CA ARG A 93 -40.47 -8.47 -11.56
C ARG A 93 -39.86 -7.77 -10.36
N LYS A 94 -40.39 -8.01 -9.14
CA LYS A 94 -39.64 -7.75 -7.91
C LYS A 94 -38.26 -8.33 -8.21
N GLN A 95 -37.28 -7.49 -8.45
CA GLN A 95 -35.89 -7.96 -8.47
C GLN A 95 -35.77 -8.73 -7.14
N SER A 96 -35.83 -10.05 -7.25
CA SER A 96 -35.43 -10.90 -6.12
C SER A 96 -34.16 -10.26 -5.65
N SER A 97 -34.13 -9.85 -4.40
CA SER A 97 -32.94 -9.29 -3.81
C SER A 97 -31.82 -10.23 -4.21
N ARG A 98 -31.08 -9.86 -5.26
CA ARG A 98 -29.89 -10.60 -5.66
C ARG A 98 -29.08 -10.59 -4.38
N THR A 99 -29.07 -11.72 -3.70
CA THR A 99 -28.12 -11.96 -2.63
C THR A 99 -26.81 -11.52 -3.23
N LYS A 100 -26.31 -10.35 -2.79
CA LYS A 100 -25.09 -9.78 -3.34
C LYS A 100 -24.07 -10.88 -3.14
N LYS A 101 -23.64 -11.55 -4.23
CA LYS A 101 -22.50 -12.47 -4.16
C LYS A 101 -21.35 -11.63 -3.66
N VAL A 102 -21.09 -11.73 -2.37
CA VAL A 102 -20.16 -10.88 -1.66
C VAL A 102 -18.74 -11.23 -2.13
N SER A 103 -18.47 -12.51 -2.36
CA SER A 103 -17.20 -12.98 -2.92
C SER A 103 -17.38 -14.32 -3.65
N LYS A 104 -16.58 -14.56 -4.70
CA LYS A 104 -16.49 -15.87 -5.36
C LYS A 104 -15.59 -16.83 -4.59
N TYR A 105 -14.60 -16.32 -3.83
CA TYR A 105 -13.51 -17.10 -3.25
C TYR A 105 -13.59 -17.27 -1.75
N TYR A 106 -14.29 -16.37 -1.06
CA TYR A 106 -14.38 -16.35 0.39
C TYR A 106 -15.82 -16.56 0.85
N SER A 107 -15.99 -17.19 2.00
CA SER A 107 -17.27 -17.19 2.70
C SER A 107 -17.66 -15.75 3.09
N ASP A 108 -18.95 -15.47 3.28
CA ASP A 108 -19.42 -14.13 3.66
C ASP A 108 -18.79 -13.64 4.97
N ARG A 109 -18.54 -14.58 5.90
CA ARG A 109 -17.86 -14.30 7.14
C ARG A 109 -16.41 -13.91 6.93
N ASP A 110 -15.66 -14.67 6.14
CA ASP A 110 -14.25 -14.39 5.84
C ASP A 110 -14.11 -13.10 5.02
N TYR A 111 -15.03 -12.86 4.09
CA TYR A 111 -15.07 -11.60 3.36
C TYR A 111 -15.31 -10.39 4.27
N THR A 112 -16.17 -10.54 5.27
CA THR A 112 -16.42 -9.49 6.27
C THR A 112 -15.15 -9.20 7.07
N TYR A 113 -14.44 -10.24 7.53
CA TYR A 113 -13.17 -10.06 8.22
C TYR A 113 -12.09 -9.46 7.34
N ALA A 114 -12.00 -9.88 6.06
CA ALA A 114 -11.08 -9.29 5.10
C ALA A 114 -11.33 -7.78 4.92
N LYS A 115 -12.59 -7.39 4.73
CA LYS A 115 -12.99 -5.99 4.58
C LYS A 115 -12.65 -5.15 5.82
N GLN A 116 -12.90 -5.69 7.01
CA GLN A 116 -12.55 -5.02 8.27
C GLN A 116 -11.04 -4.90 8.44
N ALA A 117 -10.29 -5.98 8.19
CA ALA A 117 -8.83 -5.98 8.29
C ALA A 117 -8.19 -4.98 7.31
N ILE A 118 -8.67 -4.90 6.07
CA ILE A 118 -8.23 -3.91 5.09
C ILE A 118 -8.50 -2.48 5.56
N LYS A 119 -9.69 -2.22 6.13
CA LYS A 119 -10.03 -0.90 6.69
C LYS A 119 -9.07 -0.47 7.81
N PHE A 120 -8.66 -1.40 8.70
CA PHE A 120 -7.65 -1.12 9.71
C PHE A 120 -6.26 -0.93 9.10
N MET A 121 -5.90 -1.71 8.09
CA MET A 121 -4.65 -1.57 7.34
C MET A 121 -4.52 -0.20 6.68
N GLU A 122 -5.58 0.31 6.03
CA GLU A 122 -5.62 1.64 5.42
C GLU A 122 -5.37 2.76 6.44
N LYS A 123 -5.80 2.56 7.68
CA LYS A 123 -5.53 3.46 8.81
C LYS A 123 -4.16 3.23 9.46
N SER A 124 -3.30 2.39 8.88
CA SER A 124 -2.00 1.98 9.44
C SER A 124 -2.09 1.31 10.82
N ASN A 125 -3.28 0.87 11.23
CA ASN A 125 -3.49 0.14 12.47
C ASN A 125 -3.24 -1.37 12.26
N TRP A 126 -1.95 -1.72 12.16
CA TRP A 126 -1.50 -3.07 11.85
C TRP A 126 -1.85 -4.10 12.92
N LYS A 127 -1.89 -3.67 14.20
CA LYS A 127 -2.25 -4.54 15.32
C LYS A 127 -3.67 -5.08 15.17
N ASP A 128 -4.64 -4.19 14.96
CA ASP A 128 -6.03 -4.59 14.81
C ASP A 128 -6.30 -5.26 13.45
N ALA A 129 -5.66 -4.78 12.38
CA ALA A 129 -5.72 -5.44 11.08
C ALA A 129 -5.32 -6.92 11.18
N THR A 130 -4.19 -7.22 11.81
CA THR A 130 -3.68 -8.58 12.00
C THR A 130 -4.58 -9.40 12.93
N LYS A 131 -5.09 -8.80 14.02
CA LYS A 131 -6.00 -9.44 14.95
C LYS A 131 -7.31 -9.87 14.29
N ILE A 132 -7.89 -9.00 13.46
CA ILE A 132 -9.11 -9.30 12.69
C ILE A 132 -8.84 -10.35 11.62
N ALA A 133 -7.73 -10.21 10.86
CA ALA A 133 -7.37 -11.17 9.82
C ALA A 133 -7.18 -12.61 10.37
N LYS A 134 -6.67 -12.76 11.59
CA LYS A 134 -6.53 -14.07 12.25
C LYS A 134 -7.87 -14.77 12.55
N LYS A 135 -8.99 -14.04 12.60
CA LYS A 135 -10.33 -14.60 12.83
C LYS A 135 -10.91 -15.27 11.59
N ALA A 136 -10.39 -14.97 10.42
CA ALA A 136 -10.80 -15.60 9.18
C ALA A 136 -10.28 -17.05 9.11
N ARG A 137 -11.08 -17.96 8.53
CA ARG A 137 -10.64 -19.33 8.26
C ARG A 137 -9.62 -19.39 7.12
N ALA A 138 -9.79 -18.52 6.12
CA ALA A 138 -8.88 -18.41 4.99
C ALA A 138 -7.57 -17.75 5.42
N LYS A 139 -6.50 -18.53 5.55
CA LYS A 139 -5.14 -18.05 5.92
C LYS A 139 -4.61 -16.99 4.96
N SER A 140 -5.01 -17.02 3.68
CA SER A 140 -4.61 -16.04 2.67
C SER A 140 -4.93 -14.61 3.06
N ILE A 141 -6.00 -14.36 3.84
CA ILE A 141 -6.36 -13.03 4.34
C ILE A 141 -5.31 -12.54 5.35
N TYR A 142 -4.92 -13.41 6.28
CA TYR A 142 -3.88 -13.08 7.25
C TYR A 142 -2.52 -12.87 6.58
N ASP A 143 -2.15 -13.77 5.66
CA ASP A 143 -0.88 -13.69 4.96
C ASP A 143 -0.79 -12.43 4.10
N PHE A 144 -1.89 -12.01 3.47
CA PHE A 144 -1.98 -10.75 2.72
C PHE A 144 -1.76 -9.52 3.61
N ILE A 145 -2.43 -9.45 4.75
CA ILE A 145 -2.27 -8.33 5.70
C ILE A 145 -0.85 -8.30 6.26
N LYS A 146 -0.29 -9.47 6.61
CA LYS A 146 1.09 -9.58 7.09
C LYS A 146 2.10 -9.15 6.01
N TRP A 147 1.93 -9.64 4.79
CA TRP A 147 2.74 -9.24 3.64
C TRP A 147 2.76 -7.73 3.44
N LYS A 148 1.59 -7.10 3.45
CA LYS A 148 1.47 -5.67 3.28
C LYS A 148 2.13 -4.89 4.43
N HIS A 149 1.96 -5.36 5.67
CA HIS A 149 2.62 -4.81 6.84
C HIS A 149 4.15 -4.84 6.70
N LEU A 150 4.70 -6.00 6.35
CA LEU A 150 6.15 -6.18 6.21
C LEU A 150 6.76 -5.36 5.07
N LEU A 151 6.00 -5.07 4.02
CA LEU A 151 6.43 -4.19 2.92
C LEU A 151 6.38 -2.70 3.27
N THR A 152 5.67 -2.31 4.32
CA THR A 152 5.56 -0.91 4.72
C THR A 152 6.87 -0.46 5.36
N THR A 153 7.47 0.60 4.81
CA THR A 153 8.70 1.18 5.37
C THR A 153 8.43 1.77 6.76
N GLY A 154 9.37 1.63 7.69
CA GLY A 154 9.23 2.16 9.05
C GLY A 154 8.26 1.37 9.93
N ASN A 155 7.81 0.17 9.52
CA ASN A 155 6.97 -0.67 10.37
C ASN A 155 7.73 -1.15 11.63
N ARG A 156 6.96 -1.50 12.66
CA ARG A 156 7.47 -1.98 13.96
C ARG A 156 7.63 -3.50 14.03
N ALA A 157 7.56 -4.20 12.89
CA ALA A 157 7.74 -5.65 12.87
C ALA A 157 9.17 -6.03 13.28
N SER A 158 9.29 -7.09 14.08
CA SER A 158 10.57 -7.66 14.49
C SER A 158 11.21 -8.49 13.38
N PHE A 159 12.51 -8.74 13.48
CA PHE A 159 13.21 -9.65 12.59
C PHE A 159 12.55 -11.04 12.54
N TYR A 160 12.11 -11.56 13.67
CA TYR A 160 11.46 -12.88 13.74
C TYR A 160 10.16 -12.95 12.94
N GLU A 161 9.39 -11.86 12.89
CA GLU A 161 8.18 -11.80 12.07
C GLU A 161 8.49 -11.84 10.57
N TYR A 162 9.58 -11.20 10.13
CA TYR A 162 10.09 -11.31 8.77
C TYR A 162 10.55 -12.72 8.46
N LYS A 163 11.35 -13.33 9.35
CA LYS A 163 11.88 -14.68 9.22
C LYS A 163 10.75 -15.70 9.07
N GLU A 164 9.78 -15.66 9.96
CA GLU A 164 8.59 -16.54 9.93
C GLU A 164 7.83 -16.41 8.61
N PHE A 165 7.57 -15.17 8.17
CA PHE A 165 6.87 -14.93 6.92
C PHE A 165 7.62 -15.48 5.71
N LEU A 166 8.92 -15.24 5.63
CA LEU A 166 9.77 -15.71 4.54
C LEU A 166 9.84 -17.24 4.45
N GLN A 167 9.86 -17.91 5.61
CA GLN A 167 9.87 -19.38 5.66
C GLN A 167 8.56 -19.99 5.14
N LYS A 168 7.41 -19.39 5.51
CA LYS A 168 6.09 -19.89 5.17
C LYS A 168 5.63 -19.52 3.75
N ASN A 169 6.11 -18.40 3.22
CA ASN A 169 5.57 -17.75 2.03
C ASN A 169 6.64 -17.51 0.94
N LYS A 170 7.42 -18.52 0.58
CA LYS A 170 8.56 -18.41 -0.35
C LYS A 170 8.18 -17.81 -1.73
N ASN A 171 6.96 -18.07 -2.21
CA ASN A 171 6.48 -17.66 -3.54
C ASN A 171 5.63 -16.38 -3.51
N TYR A 172 5.63 -15.65 -2.39
CA TYR A 172 4.85 -14.41 -2.31
C TYR A 172 5.46 -13.30 -3.18
N PRO A 173 4.64 -12.38 -3.73
CA PRO A 173 5.16 -11.27 -4.52
C PRO A 173 6.14 -10.41 -3.72
N ARG A 174 7.19 -9.92 -4.40
CA ARG A 174 8.20 -9.02 -3.82
C ARG A 174 8.96 -9.60 -2.62
N ILE A 175 9.12 -10.91 -2.56
CA ILE A 175 9.81 -11.62 -1.47
C ILE A 175 11.24 -11.10 -1.25
N LYS A 176 11.97 -10.78 -2.33
CA LYS A 176 13.31 -10.16 -2.26
C LYS A 176 13.29 -8.82 -1.52
N ARG A 177 12.24 -8.01 -1.71
CA ARG A 177 12.09 -6.74 -0.98
C ARG A 177 11.83 -6.97 0.50
N ILE A 178 11.04 -7.98 0.86
CA ILE A 178 10.80 -8.35 2.26
C ILE A 178 12.12 -8.84 2.90
N LYS A 179 12.92 -9.65 2.19
CA LYS A 179 14.24 -10.07 2.66
C LYS A 179 15.18 -8.87 2.88
N TYR A 180 15.23 -7.94 1.94
CA TYR A 180 15.98 -6.68 2.08
C TYR A 180 15.56 -5.89 3.33
N LEU A 181 14.23 -5.77 3.58
CA LEU A 181 13.73 -5.07 4.76
C LEU A 181 14.00 -5.83 6.07
N ALA A 182 14.03 -7.16 6.02
CA ALA A 182 14.41 -7.99 7.15
C ALA A 182 15.87 -7.76 7.57
N GLU A 183 16.78 -7.57 6.61
CA GLU A 183 18.19 -7.26 6.91
C GLU A 183 18.33 -6.00 7.77
N HIS A 184 17.50 -4.98 7.52
CA HIS A 184 17.50 -3.76 8.34
C HIS A 184 16.93 -3.93 9.77
N LYS A 185 16.45 -5.13 10.11
CA LYS A 185 15.99 -5.50 11.47
C LYS A 185 17.00 -6.35 12.23
N LEU A 186 18.11 -6.72 11.58
CA LEU A 186 19.19 -7.44 12.23
C LEU A 186 19.92 -6.51 13.21
N SER A 187 20.35 -7.05 14.33
CA SER A 187 21.19 -6.34 15.32
C SER A 187 21.89 -7.35 16.22
N ASN A 188 23.19 -7.20 16.41
CA ASN A 188 23.99 -8.00 17.35
C ASN A 188 23.60 -7.77 18.83
N GLN A 189 22.77 -6.76 19.11
CA GLN A 189 22.20 -6.53 20.47
C GLN A 189 20.97 -7.43 20.74
N ILE A 190 20.27 -7.85 19.70
CA ILE A 190 19.01 -8.60 19.81
C ILE A 190 19.21 -10.06 19.39
N LEU A 191 20.08 -10.30 18.42
CA LEU A 191 20.35 -11.61 17.83
C LEU A 191 21.81 -11.99 18.13
N SER A 192 22.05 -13.28 18.36
CA SER A 192 23.43 -13.77 18.47
C SER A 192 24.14 -13.68 17.10
N PRO A 193 25.47 -13.42 17.08
CA PRO A 193 26.25 -13.41 15.85
C PRO A 193 26.06 -14.67 15.02
N LYS A 194 25.96 -15.83 15.68
CA LYS A 194 25.70 -17.12 15.03
C LYS A 194 24.35 -17.17 14.32
N GLU A 195 23.29 -16.61 14.90
CA GLU A 195 21.96 -16.53 14.26
C GLU A 195 21.97 -15.64 13.03
N ILE A 196 22.73 -14.52 13.08
CA ILE A 196 22.87 -13.61 11.94
C ILE A 196 23.61 -14.30 10.81
N VAL A 197 24.74 -14.95 11.07
CA VAL A 197 25.49 -15.71 10.06
C VAL A 197 24.64 -16.83 9.47
N ASN A 198 23.91 -17.57 10.30
CA ASN A 198 22.99 -18.63 9.85
C ASN A 198 21.83 -18.10 9.02
N TRP A 199 21.36 -16.86 9.28
CA TRP A 199 20.32 -16.23 8.47
C TRP A 199 20.76 -16.01 7.03
N PHE A 200 21.98 -15.53 6.82
CA PHE A 200 22.53 -15.34 5.49
C PHE A 200 22.93 -16.66 4.83
N GLY A 201 23.43 -17.60 5.61
CA GLY A 201 23.97 -18.87 5.09
C GLY A 201 25.04 -18.60 4.04
N ASN A 202 24.81 -19.11 2.81
CA ASN A 202 25.70 -18.90 1.65
C ASN A 202 25.23 -17.75 0.74
N GLU A 203 24.12 -17.09 1.06
CA GLU A 203 23.60 -16.02 0.22
C GLU A 203 24.24 -14.67 0.57
N LYS A 204 24.52 -13.89 -0.47
CA LYS A 204 25.02 -12.52 -0.28
C LYS A 204 23.92 -11.63 0.29
N PRO A 205 24.22 -10.73 1.23
CA PRO A 205 23.29 -9.71 1.70
C PRO A 205 22.75 -8.87 0.55
N LEU A 206 21.49 -8.44 0.65
CA LEU A 206 20.82 -7.58 -0.33
C LEU A 206 21.05 -6.10 -0.05
N SER A 207 21.50 -5.75 1.14
CA SER A 207 21.71 -4.37 1.59
C SER A 207 23.13 -4.15 2.12
N GLY A 208 23.64 -2.92 2.00
CA GLY A 208 24.92 -2.55 2.62
C GLY A 208 24.90 -2.71 4.15
N TYR A 209 23.74 -2.46 4.79
CA TYR A 209 23.55 -2.73 6.21
C TYR A 209 23.69 -4.24 6.52
N GLY A 210 23.07 -5.09 5.68
CA GLY A 210 23.21 -6.54 5.81
C GLY A 210 24.68 -7.00 5.68
N THR A 211 25.44 -6.40 4.76
CA THR A 211 26.87 -6.68 4.62
C THR A 211 27.66 -6.30 5.86
N MET A 212 27.41 -5.09 6.38
CA MET A 212 28.05 -4.60 7.59
C MET A 212 27.78 -5.50 8.80
N ILE A 213 26.51 -5.82 9.06
CA ILE A 213 26.12 -6.62 10.24
C ILE A 213 26.61 -8.07 10.13
N LEU A 214 26.68 -8.62 8.92
CA LEU A 214 27.28 -9.95 8.67
C LEU A 214 28.77 -9.93 8.95
N GLY A 215 29.49 -8.91 8.43
CA GLY A 215 30.93 -8.75 8.68
C GLY A 215 31.24 -8.61 10.16
N GLU A 216 30.51 -7.75 10.87
CA GLU A 216 30.62 -7.60 12.33
C GLU A 216 30.37 -8.92 13.07
N SER A 217 29.32 -9.66 12.68
CA SER A 217 28.99 -10.94 13.30
C SER A 217 30.09 -11.99 13.08
N LEU A 218 30.71 -12.04 11.90
CA LEU A 218 31.82 -12.92 11.60
C LEU A 218 33.07 -12.57 12.44
N VAL A 219 33.37 -11.28 12.59
CA VAL A 219 34.47 -10.82 13.45
C VAL A 219 34.24 -11.22 14.90
N LEU A 220 33.04 -11.08 15.42
CA LEU A 220 32.64 -11.50 16.77
C LEU A 220 32.76 -13.01 16.98
N LEU A 221 32.59 -13.81 15.94
CA LEU A 221 32.79 -15.27 15.95
C LEU A 221 34.25 -15.68 15.76
N GLY A 222 35.19 -14.74 15.61
CA GLY A 222 36.61 -14.98 15.40
C GLY A 222 37.03 -15.19 13.93
N GLU A 223 36.07 -15.15 12.98
CA GLU A 223 36.29 -15.31 11.54
C GLU A 223 36.72 -13.99 10.86
N LYS A 224 37.74 -13.32 11.40
CA LYS A 224 38.17 -11.96 10.99
C LYS A 224 38.41 -11.82 9.48
N LYS A 225 39.09 -12.82 8.86
CA LYS A 225 39.39 -12.77 7.42
C LYS A 225 38.13 -12.69 6.56
N ARG A 226 37.09 -13.46 6.92
CA ARG A 226 35.78 -13.45 6.21
C ARG A 226 34.95 -12.23 6.51
N GLY A 227 35.11 -11.64 7.71
CA GLY A 227 34.32 -10.46 8.12
C GLY A 227 34.84 -9.15 7.53
N ILE A 228 36.09 -9.09 7.05
CA ILE A 228 36.75 -7.88 6.51
C ILE A 228 36.76 -7.91 4.97
N SER A 229 36.57 -9.07 4.34
CA SER A 229 36.50 -9.22 2.88
C SER A 229 35.16 -8.74 2.33
#